data_8bc464ef8930bfcebf786597572d97f2
#
_entry.id   8bc464ef8930bfcebf786597572d97f2
#
_cell.length_a   1.000
_cell.length_b   1.000
_cell.length_c   1.000
_cell.angle_alpha   90.00
_cell.angle_beta   90.00
_cell.angle_gamma   90.00
#
_symmetry.space_group_name_H-M   'P 1'
#
loop_
_entity.id
_entity.type
_entity.pdbx_description
1 polymer ?
#
loop_
_entity_poly.entity_id
_entity_poly.type
_entity_poly.pdbx_seq_one_letter_code
_entity_poly.pdbx_strand_id
1 'polypeptide(L)' 'MSTSMGVLAVAVLLMANAFFVAAEFS' A
#
# COMPACT_ATOMS: atom_id res chain seq x y z
N MET A 1 -5.69 -18.83 2.26
CA MET A 1 -5.32 -17.46 2.61
C MET A 1 -6.46 -16.79 3.34
N SER A 2 -6.18 -16.09 4.43
CA SER A 2 -7.25 -15.45 5.20
C SER A 2 -7.58 -14.09 4.61
N THR A 3 -8.83 -13.63 4.85
CA THR A 3 -9.26 -12.31 4.41
C THR A 3 -8.40 -11.21 5.03
N SER A 4 -7.99 -11.39 6.28
CA SER A 4 -7.14 -10.42 6.95
C SER A 4 -5.82 -10.23 6.23
N MET A 5 -5.21 -11.33 5.81
CA MET A 5 -3.95 -11.25 5.08
C MET A 5 -4.11 -10.51 3.76
N GLY A 6 -5.21 -10.75 3.07
CA GLY A 6 -5.49 -10.05 1.82
C GLY A 6 -5.67 -8.56 2.03
N VAL A 7 -6.43 -8.19 3.05
CA VAL A 7 -6.67 -6.79 3.36
C VAL A 7 -5.37 -6.09 3.74
N LEU A 8 -4.55 -6.76 4.55
CA LEU A 8 -3.28 -6.19 4.96
C LEU A 8 -2.35 -5.98 3.75
N ALA A 9 -2.32 -6.96 2.87
CA ALA A 9 -1.48 -6.87 1.67
C ALA A 9 -1.88 -5.68 0.80
N VAL A 10 -3.18 -5.51 0.59
CA VAL A 10 -3.67 -4.40 -0.22
C VAL A 10 -3.38 -3.06 0.46
N ALA A 11 -3.58 -2.99 1.77
CA ALA A 11 -3.32 -1.76 2.51
C ALA A 11 -1.86 -1.35 2.40
N VAL A 12 -0.94 -2.31 2.55
CA VAL A 12 0.48 -2.03 2.45
C VAL A 12 0.84 -1.56 1.03
N LEU A 13 0.27 -2.20 0.03
CA LEU A 13 0.52 -1.83 -1.35
C LEU A 13 0.04 -0.40 -1.64
N LEU A 14 -1.14 -0.06 -1.15
CA LEU A 14 -1.68 1.27 -1.35
C LEU A 14 -0.82 2.32 -0.68
N MET A 15 -0.38 2.05 0.55
CA MET A 15 0.48 2.98 1.27
C MET A 15 1.82 3.16 0.59
N ALA A 16 2.42 2.07 0.14
CA ALA A 16 3.69 2.13 -0.55
C ALA A 16 3.57 2.95 -1.85
N ASN A 17 2.49 2.72 -2.59
CA ASN A 17 2.26 3.44 -3.83
C ASN A 17 2.05 4.94 -3.58
N ALA A 18 1.28 5.28 -2.55
CA ALA A 18 1.03 6.67 -2.19
C ALA A 18 2.33 7.36 -1.78
N PHE A 19 3.16 6.66 -1.03
CA PHE A 19 4.45 7.18 -0.60
C PHE A 19 5.35 7.46 -1.80
N PHE A 20 5.37 6.54 -2.75
CA PHE A 20 6.19 6.69 -3.94
C PHE A 20 5.77 7.91 -4.76
N VAL A 21 4.47 8.07 -4.96
CA VAL A 21 3.95 9.20 -5.73
C VAL A 21 4.27 10.52 -5.03
N ALA A 22 4.10 10.57 -3.71
CA ALA A 22 4.40 11.77 -2.94
C ALA A 22 5.88 12.13 -3.04
N ALA A 23 6.75 11.14 -3.02
CA ALA A 23 8.20 11.37 -3.12
C ALA A 23 8.57 11.98 -4.47
N GLU A 24 7.87 11.57 -5.52
CA GLU A 24 8.14 12.10 -6.86
C GLU A 24 7.74 13.57 -6.98
N PHE A 25 6.75 13.98 -6.19
CA PHE A 25 6.26 15.35 -6.22
C PHE A 25 7.01 16.32 -5.33
N SER A 26 7.76 15.79 -4.34
CA SER A 26 8.45 16.66 -3.38
C SER A 26 9.83 17.09 -3.85
#